data_f030c05a0d64544bf378d6b7b238945c
#
_entry.id   f030c05a0d64544bf378d6b7b238945c
#
_cell.length_a   1.000
_cell.length_b   1.000
_cell.length_c   1.000
_cell.angle_alpha   90.00
_cell.angle_beta   90.00
_cell.angle_gamma   90.00
#
_symmetry.space_group_name_H-M   'P 1'
#
loop_
_entity.id
_entity.type
_entity.pdbx_description
1 polymer ?
#
loop_
_entity_poly.entity_id
_entity_poly.type
_entity_poly.pdbx_seq_one_letter_code
_entity_poly.pdbx_strand_id
1 'polypeptide(L)'
;AKALDVGCGWGDTALALASKVGPGGAVIGLDCCDAFLEKGRSDALAAELDNVHFIAADVQDYSFSAEFDFCFSRFGMMFFSNPVAAMRNIHNALKPGGELLFITWRKLEENPWLSAGKDTVLQFLPPPGDDAQVCGPGPFSMANPEVVIRQLQVAGYTDIRVEPIDGPVTAGNSLEQAVEFQLAIGPAGEIFREAGAMAERRRPMIEHALREKLAPFQNSDGKVIMESASWAYHARKPLTEK
;
A
#
# COMPACT_ATOMS: atom_id res chain seq x y z
N ALA A 1 -9.45 -22.10 6.16
CA ALA A 1 -9.78 -21.00 5.24
C ALA A 1 -8.69 -20.85 4.19
N LYS A 2 -9.06 -20.40 2.98
CA LYS A 2 -8.12 -20.04 1.93
C LYS A 2 -8.17 -18.53 1.72
N ALA A 3 -7.03 -17.84 1.82
CA ALA A 3 -6.94 -16.41 1.72
C ALA A 3 -6.03 -15.98 0.54
N LEU A 4 -6.35 -14.81 -0.05
CA LEU A 4 -5.55 -14.16 -1.07
C LEU A 4 -5.05 -12.81 -0.52
N ASP A 5 -3.74 -12.55 -0.58
CA ASP A 5 -3.13 -11.26 -0.27
C ASP A 5 -2.73 -10.57 -1.57
N VAL A 6 -3.43 -9.49 -1.94
CA VAL A 6 -3.28 -8.78 -3.22
C VAL A 6 -2.33 -7.59 -3.07
N GLY A 7 -1.31 -7.53 -3.92
CA GLY A 7 -0.25 -6.54 -3.77
C GLY A 7 0.52 -6.79 -2.48
N CYS A 8 0.90 -8.04 -2.24
CA CYS A 8 1.49 -8.49 -0.98
C CYS A 8 2.91 -7.97 -0.74
N GLY A 9 3.56 -7.38 -1.75
CA GLY A 9 4.93 -6.85 -1.65
C GLY A 9 5.90 -7.89 -1.14
N TRP A 10 6.59 -7.60 -0.05
CA TRP A 10 7.56 -8.51 0.59
C TRP A 10 6.92 -9.64 1.40
N GLY A 11 5.59 -9.75 1.41
CA GLY A 11 4.87 -10.90 1.96
C GLY A 11 4.59 -10.86 3.46
N ASP A 12 4.90 -9.79 4.17
CA ASP A 12 4.70 -9.70 5.62
C ASP A 12 3.23 -9.89 6.04
N THR A 13 2.27 -9.39 5.25
CA THR A 13 0.84 -9.63 5.48
C THR A 13 0.42 -11.05 5.10
N ALA A 14 0.95 -11.61 4.01
CA ALA A 14 0.70 -13.00 3.62
C ALA A 14 1.19 -13.99 4.70
N LEU A 15 2.37 -13.77 5.27
CA LEU A 15 2.91 -14.56 6.38
C LEU A 15 2.04 -14.45 7.64
N ALA A 16 1.60 -13.23 7.98
CA ALA A 16 0.70 -13.02 9.12
C ALA A 16 -0.65 -13.72 8.92
N LEU A 17 -1.19 -13.69 7.69
CA LEU A 17 -2.40 -14.42 7.34
C LEU A 17 -2.20 -15.94 7.43
N ALA A 18 -1.07 -16.48 6.93
CA ALA A 18 -0.75 -17.89 6.98
C ALA A 18 -0.73 -18.43 8.41
N SER A 19 -0.13 -17.67 9.34
CA SER A 19 -0.15 -17.99 10.76
C SER A 19 -1.58 -17.99 11.34
N LYS A 20 -2.44 -17.08 10.88
CA LYS A 20 -3.83 -16.96 11.38
C LYS A 20 -4.77 -18.03 10.85
N VAL A 21 -4.66 -18.41 9.57
CA VAL A 21 -5.48 -19.47 8.99
C VAL A 21 -5.06 -20.87 9.48
N GLY A 22 -3.83 -20.98 10.00
CA GLY A 22 -3.28 -22.21 10.57
C GLY A 22 -2.97 -23.30 9.52
N PRO A 23 -2.46 -24.46 9.94
CA PRO A 23 -1.94 -25.52 9.04
C PRO A 23 -3.01 -26.16 8.15
N GLY A 24 -4.29 -26.04 8.50
CA GLY A 24 -5.41 -26.51 7.66
C GLY A 24 -5.92 -25.48 6.66
N GLY A 25 -5.35 -24.27 6.64
CA GLY A 25 -5.65 -23.20 5.69
C GLY A 25 -4.54 -23.02 4.67
N ALA A 26 -4.75 -22.10 3.72
CA ALA A 26 -3.74 -21.72 2.74
C ALA A 26 -3.80 -20.23 2.42
N VAL A 27 -2.66 -19.64 2.10
CA VAL A 27 -2.56 -18.24 1.67
C VAL A 27 -1.82 -18.17 0.34
N ILE A 28 -2.35 -17.38 -0.58
CA ILE A 28 -1.66 -16.97 -1.80
C ILE A 28 -1.32 -15.49 -1.68
N GLY A 29 -0.03 -15.15 -1.70
CA GLY A 29 0.44 -13.77 -1.87
C GLY A 29 0.66 -13.50 -3.36
N LEU A 30 0.04 -12.45 -3.89
CA LEU A 30 0.17 -12.07 -5.29
C LEU A 30 0.69 -10.64 -5.41
N ASP A 31 1.74 -10.46 -6.21
CA ASP A 31 2.33 -9.14 -6.54
C ASP A 31 2.89 -9.17 -7.97
N CYS A 32 2.93 -8.02 -8.64
CA CYS A 32 3.52 -7.93 -9.97
C CYS A 32 5.06 -7.85 -9.95
N CYS A 33 5.68 -7.56 -8.79
CA CYS A 33 7.13 -7.44 -8.64
C CYS A 33 7.73 -8.72 -8.04
N ASP A 34 8.26 -9.60 -8.89
CA ASP A 34 8.85 -10.88 -8.44
C ASP A 34 10.01 -10.69 -7.47
N ALA A 35 10.80 -9.62 -7.60
CA ALA A 35 11.88 -9.30 -6.67
C ALA A 35 11.40 -9.10 -5.22
N PHE A 36 10.18 -8.59 -5.02
CA PHE A 36 9.58 -8.50 -3.69
C PHE A 36 9.20 -9.89 -3.15
N LEU A 37 8.68 -10.75 -4.02
CA LEU A 37 8.22 -12.08 -3.66
C LEU A 37 9.35 -13.03 -3.25
N GLU A 38 10.57 -12.82 -3.75
CA GLU A 38 11.75 -13.58 -3.32
C GLU A 38 12.00 -13.43 -1.82
N LYS A 39 11.85 -12.23 -1.29
CA LYS A 39 11.95 -11.97 0.15
C LYS A 39 10.84 -12.71 0.92
N GLY A 40 9.60 -12.65 0.45
CA GLY A 40 8.47 -13.35 1.05
C GLY A 40 8.67 -14.87 1.08
N ARG A 41 9.17 -15.46 -0.02
CA ARG A 41 9.51 -16.91 -0.08
C ARG A 41 10.61 -17.28 0.92
N SER A 42 11.65 -16.46 1.02
CA SER A 42 12.74 -16.67 1.98
C SER A 42 12.24 -16.58 3.43
N ASP A 43 11.42 -15.60 3.74
CA ASP A 43 10.87 -15.42 5.09
C ASP A 43 9.88 -16.52 5.47
N ALA A 44 9.07 -16.99 4.51
CA ALA A 44 8.17 -18.14 4.71
C ALA A 44 8.96 -19.40 5.09
N LEU A 45 10.05 -19.68 4.37
CA LEU A 45 10.93 -20.80 4.65
C LEU A 45 11.57 -20.66 6.04
N ALA A 46 12.07 -19.47 6.38
CA ALA A 46 12.70 -19.22 7.68
C ALA A 46 11.71 -19.33 8.85
N ALA A 47 10.42 -19.05 8.61
CA ALA A 47 9.32 -19.16 9.58
C ALA A 47 8.67 -20.55 9.59
N GLU A 48 9.16 -21.51 8.78
CA GLU A 48 8.60 -22.87 8.63
C GLU A 48 7.09 -22.86 8.28
N LEU A 49 6.67 -21.91 7.41
CA LEU A 49 5.29 -21.76 6.95
C LEU A 49 5.12 -22.45 5.59
N ASP A 50 4.54 -23.65 5.60
CA ASP A 50 4.29 -24.45 4.38
C ASP A 50 2.96 -24.11 3.69
N ASN A 51 2.11 -23.29 4.34
CA ASN A 51 0.77 -22.97 3.92
C ASN A 51 0.65 -21.60 3.24
N VAL A 52 1.77 -20.98 2.84
CA VAL A 52 1.81 -19.74 2.07
C VAL A 52 2.60 -19.92 0.78
N HIS A 53 2.04 -19.42 -0.34
CA HIS A 53 2.68 -19.45 -1.66
C HIS A 53 2.62 -18.07 -2.30
N PHE A 54 3.63 -17.76 -3.13
CA PHE A 54 3.76 -16.45 -3.77
C PHE A 54 3.73 -16.59 -5.29
N ILE A 55 2.90 -15.76 -5.95
CA ILE A 55 2.70 -15.75 -7.40
C ILE A 55 3.01 -14.36 -7.95
N ALA A 56 3.92 -14.29 -8.92
CA ALA A 56 4.21 -13.08 -9.66
C ALA A 56 3.18 -12.90 -10.79
N ALA A 57 2.25 -11.97 -10.62
CA ALA A 57 1.20 -11.70 -11.61
C ALA A 57 0.53 -10.35 -11.36
N ASP A 58 -0.08 -9.80 -12.42
CA ASP A 58 -1.00 -8.67 -12.30
C ASP A 58 -2.41 -9.20 -11.97
N VAL A 59 -2.96 -8.75 -10.86
CA VAL A 59 -4.30 -9.16 -10.43
C VAL A 59 -5.39 -8.75 -11.42
N GLN A 60 -5.14 -7.72 -12.23
CA GLN A 60 -6.11 -7.24 -13.22
C GLN A 60 -6.39 -8.29 -14.32
N ASP A 61 -5.37 -9.09 -14.66
CA ASP A 61 -5.40 -10.04 -15.79
C ASP A 61 -5.23 -11.51 -15.37
N TYR A 62 -4.90 -11.76 -14.09
CA TYR A 62 -4.68 -13.13 -13.61
C TYR A 62 -5.99 -13.92 -13.55
N SER A 63 -5.98 -15.15 -14.09
CA SER A 63 -7.15 -16.03 -14.09
C SER A 63 -7.29 -16.76 -12.77
N PHE A 64 -8.24 -16.33 -11.95
CA PHE A 64 -8.58 -16.99 -10.69
C PHE A 64 -9.69 -18.03 -10.84
N SER A 65 -9.62 -19.08 -10.01
CA SER A 65 -10.78 -19.92 -9.68
C SER A 65 -11.48 -19.36 -8.45
N ALA A 66 -12.80 -19.54 -8.33
CA ALA A 66 -13.59 -19.11 -7.18
C ALA A 66 -13.31 -20.01 -5.96
N GLU A 67 -12.22 -19.77 -5.26
CA GLU A 67 -11.72 -20.67 -4.23
C GLU A 67 -11.33 -20.00 -2.90
N PHE A 68 -11.30 -18.65 -2.85
CA PHE A 68 -10.91 -17.94 -1.65
C PHE A 68 -12.09 -17.58 -0.75
N ASP A 69 -11.93 -17.81 0.53
CA ASP A 69 -12.89 -17.41 1.56
C ASP A 69 -12.73 -15.93 1.91
N PHE A 70 -11.49 -15.42 1.78
CA PHE A 70 -11.10 -14.07 2.15
C PHE A 70 -10.03 -13.52 1.21
N CYS A 71 -10.14 -12.23 0.90
CA CYS A 71 -9.12 -11.49 0.17
C CYS A 71 -8.71 -10.27 0.99
N PHE A 72 -7.40 -10.04 1.07
CA PHE A 72 -6.81 -8.90 1.76
C PHE A 72 -5.91 -8.09 0.82
N SER A 73 -5.80 -6.78 1.08
CA SER A 73 -4.78 -5.95 0.47
C SER A 73 -4.42 -4.79 1.39
N ARG A 74 -3.14 -4.61 1.67
CA ARG A 74 -2.63 -3.46 2.43
C ARG A 74 -1.83 -2.55 1.52
N PHE A 75 -2.44 -1.42 1.14
CA PHE A 75 -1.83 -0.39 0.29
C PHE A 75 -1.47 -0.85 -1.14
N GLY A 76 -1.96 -2.02 -1.60
CA GLY A 76 -1.74 -2.51 -2.96
C GLY A 76 -2.79 -2.01 -3.96
N MET A 77 -4.06 -1.90 -3.55
CA MET A 77 -5.20 -1.56 -4.43
C MET A 77 -5.07 -0.20 -5.14
N MET A 78 -4.33 0.73 -4.57
CA MET A 78 -4.16 2.10 -5.06
C MET A 78 -3.34 2.21 -6.37
N PHE A 79 -2.62 1.14 -6.72
CA PHE A 79 -1.70 1.16 -7.86
C PHE A 79 -2.26 0.53 -9.14
N PHE A 80 -3.48 0.03 -9.12
CA PHE A 80 -4.11 -0.53 -10.32
C PHE A 80 -4.50 0.56 -11.31
N SER A 81 -4.13 0.38 -12.58
CA SER A 81 -4.52 1.28 -13.68
C SER A 81 -6.03 1.23 -13.94
N ASN A 82 -6.64 0.06 -13.71
CA ASN A 82 -8.10 -0.13 -13.77
C ASN A 82 -8.60 -0.79 -12.48
N PRO A 83 -8.88 -0.01 -11.42
CA PRO A 83 -9.29 -0.55 -10.13
C PRO A 83 -10.59 -1.36 -10.18
N VAL A 84 -11.53 -1.02 -11.06
CA VAL A 84 -12.78 -1.79 -11.24
C VAL A 84 -12.50 -3.16 -11.85
N ALA A 85 -11.58 -3.27 -12.81
CA ALA A 85 -11.18 -4.56 -13.38
C ALA A 85 -10.51 -5.44 -12.31
N ALA A 86 -9.58 -4.88 -11.53
CA ALA A 86 -8.95 -5.57 -10.41
C ALA A 86 -9.99 -6.06 -9.39
N MET A 87 -10.90 -5.17 -8.97
CA MET A 87 -11.97 -5.52 -8.02
C MET A 87 -12.90 -6.63 -8.54
N ARG A 88 -13.25 -6.61 -9.84
CA ARG A 88 -14.04 -7.69 -10.47
C ARG A 88 -13.29 -9.02 -10.49
N ASN A 89 -12.01 -8.96 -10.78
CA ASN A 89 -11.20 -10.18 -10.82
C ASN A 89 -11.01 -10.78 -9.42
N ILE A 90 -10.81 -9.95 -8.41
CA ILE A 90 -10.81 -10.37 -7.00
C ILE A 90 -12.19 -10.93 -6.59
N HIS A 91 -13.27 -10.29 -7.03
CA HIS A 91 -14.62 -10.79 -6.80
C HIS A 91 -14.81 -12.19 -7.41
N ASN A 92 -14.29 -12.43 -8.62
CA ASN A 92 -14.34 -13.75 -9.25
C ASN A 92 -13.53 -14.80 -8.48
N ALA A 93 -12.41 -14.41 -7.89
CA ALA A 93 -11.58 -15.27 -7.04
C ALA A 93 -12.25 -15.69 -5.73
N LEU A 94 -13.15 -14.87 -5.20
CA LEU A 94 -13.88 -15.15 -3.97
C LEU A 94 -14.99 -16.18 -4.19
N LYS A 95 -15.19 -17.08 -3.23
CA LYS A 95 -16.39 -17.91 -3.14
C LYS A 95 -17.64 -17.05 -2.91
N PRO A 96 -18.84 -17.54 -3.22
CA PRO A 96 -20.07 -16.90 -2.77
C PRO A 96 -20.05 -16.68 -1.24
N GLY A 97 -20.35 -15.46 -0.79
CA GLY A 97 -20.23 -15.06 0.62
C GLY A 97 -18.82 -14.71 1.10
N GLY A 98 -17.79 -14.86 0.26
CA GLY A 98 -16.41 -14.49 0.58
C GLY A 98 -16.25 -12.99 0.76
N GLU A 99 -15.23 -12.60 1.51
CA GLU A 99 -15.03 -11.23 1.97
C GLU A 99 -13.76 -10.61 1.39
N LEU A 100 -13.83 -9.32 1.06
CA LEU A 100 -12.71 -8.46 0.70
C LEU A 100 -12.50 -7.43 1.78
N LEU A 101 -11.28 -7.34 2.32
CA LEU A 101 -10.82 -6.25 3.17
C LEU A 101 -9.59 -5.61 2.55
N PHE A 102 -9.57 -4.29 2.39
CA PHE A 102 -8.35 -3.61 1.97
C PHE A 102 -8.19 -2.26 2.64
N ILE A 103 -6.92 -1.81 2.71
CA ILE A 103 -6.52 -0.56 3.35
C ILE A 103 -5.88 0.34 2.29
N THR A 104 -6.27 1.61 2.28
CA THR A 104 -5.71 2.66 1.41
C THR A 104 -5.41 3.92 2.21
N TRP A 105 -4.48 4.75 1.70
CA TRP A 105 -4.25 6.05 2.31
C TRP A 105 -5.44 6.98 2.10
N ARG A 106 -5.72 7.80 3.11
CA ARG A 106 -6.56 8.99 3.00
C ARG A 106 -5.80 10.07 2.23
N LYS A 107 -6.33 11.28 2.17
CA LYS A 107 -5.69 12.38 1.42
C LYS A 107 -4.27 12.66 1.93
N LEU A 108 -3.40 13.15 1.04
CA LEU A 108 -2.02 13.48 1.40
C LEU A 108 -1.94 14.49 2.57
N GLU A 109 -2.87 15.45 2.60
CA GLU A 109 -2.92 16.48 3.66
C GLU A 109 -3.24 15.90 5.04
N GLU A 110 -3.86 14.73 5.09
CA GLU A 110 -4.15 13.97 6.32
C GLU A 110 -3.00 13.02 6.72
N ASN A 111 -1.94 12.98 5.92
CA ASN A 111 -0.78 12.11 6.09
C ASN A 111 0.51 12.94 6.27
N PRO A 112 0.70 13.58 7.45
CA PRO A 112 1.85 14.47 7.70
C PRO A 112 3.20 13.78 7.51
N TRP A 113 3.29 12.47 7.68
CA TRP A 113 4.49 11.69 7.47
C TRP A 113 5.01 11.72 6.00
N LEU A 114 4.16 12.10 5.04
CA LEU A 114 4.53 12.32 3.62
C LEU A 114 4.37 13.78 3.20
N SER A 115 3.31 14.48 3.63
CA SER A 115 3.07 15.86 3.23
C SER A 115 4.15 16.81 3.73
N ALA A 116 4.66 16.59 4.95
CA ALA A 116 5.74 17.40 5.52
C ALA A 116 7.02 17.39 4.66
N GLY A 117 7.40 16.22 4.12
CA GLY A 117 8.53 16.09 3.22
C GLY A 117 8.31 16.81 1.89
N LYS A 118 7.14 16.60 1.27
CA LYS A 118 6.73 17.29 0.03
C LYS A 118 6.81 18.81 0.17
N ASP A 119 6.18 19.35 1.21
CA ASP A 119 6.10 20.79 1.44
C ASP A 119 7.49 21.40 1.69
N THR A 120 8.38 20.65 2.33
CA THR A 120 9.76 21.07 2.55
C THR A 120 10.55 21.08 1.24
N VAL A 121 10.47 20.03 0.44
CA VAL A 121 11.23 19.92 -0.82
C VAL A 121 10.79 20.96 -1.85
N LEU A 122 9.50 21.28 -1.92
CA LEU A 122 8.95 22.33 -2.80
C LEU A 122 9.45 23.74 -2.49
N GLN A 123 10.06 24.00 -1.34
CA GLN A 123 10.72 25.29 -1.05
C GLN A 123 12.04 25.46 -1.83
N PHE A 124 12.60 24.36 -2.28
CA PHE A 124 13.92 24.33 -2.95
C PHE A 124 13.83 23.89 -4.41
N LEU A 125 12.84 23.09 -4.78
CA LEU A 125 12.70 22.50 -6.10
C LEU A 125 11.35 22.87 -6.71
N PRO A 126 11.27 22.97 -8.06
CA PRO A 126 9.99 23.17 -8.73
C PRO A 126 9.07 21.97 -8.53
N PRO A 127 7.74 22.16 -8.64
CA PRO A 127 6.82 21.03 -8.69
C PRO A 127 7.13 20.14 -9.91
N PRO A 128 6.75 18.85 -9.86
CA PRO A 128 6.87 17.93 -11.00
C PRO A 128 6.16 18.48 -12.23
N GLY A 129 6.70 18.19 -13.42
CA GLY A 129 6.03 18.53 -14.67
C GLY A 129 4.76 17.70 -14.89
N ASP A 130 3.85 18.19 -15.75
CA ASP A 130 2.60 17.50 -16.09
C ASP A 130 2.83 16.14 -16.79
N ASP A 131 4.03 15.92 -17.33
CA ASP A 131 4.51 14.72 -17.99
C ASP A 131 5.35 13.80 -17.10
N ALA A 132 5.35 14.06 -15.80
CA ALA A 132 5.99 13.18 -14.81
C ALA A 132 5.52 11.74 -15.00
N GLN A 133 6.45 10.80 -15.17
CA GLN A 133 6.12 9.38 -15.33
C GLN A 133 5.58 8.83 -14.01
N VAL A 134 4.26 8.79 -13.89
CA VAL A 134 3.57 8.16 -12.76
C VAL A 134 3.39 6.69 -13.09
N CYS A 135 3.95 5.81 -12.26
CA CYS A 135 3.73 4.38 -12.38
C CYS A 135 2.33 4.03 -11.82
N GLY A 136 1.28 4.23 -12.64
CA GLY A 136 -0.11 4.02 -12.24
C GLY A 136 -0.74 5.19 -11.47
N PRO A 137 -1.95 5.00 -10.90
CA PRO A 137 -2.72 6.06 -10.22
C PRO A 137 -2.03 6.63 -8.97
N GLY A 138 -1.22 5.82 -8.27
CA GLY A 138 -0.43 6.25 -7.11
C GLY A 138 -1.12 6.14 -5.75
N PRO A 139 -0.38 6.46 -4.66
CA PRO A 139 -0.76 6.10 -3.29
C PRO A 139 -2.03 6.80 -2.78
N PHE A 140 -2.48 7.88 -3.39
CA PHE A 140 -3.68 8.63 -2.97
C PHE A 140 -4.86 8.51 -3.95
N SER A 141 -4.78 7.61 -4.93
CA SER A 141 -5.83 7.40 -5.95
C SER A 141 -7.18 6.96 -5.35
N MET A 142 -7.16 6.30 -4.20
CA MET A 142 -8.33 5.80 -3.48
C MET A 142 -8.65 6.60 -2.21
N ALA A 143 -8.20 7.85 -2.11
CA ALA A 143 -8.43 8.69 -0.94
C ALA A 143 -9.90 9.14 -0.78
N ASN A 144 -10.70 9.15 -1.86
CA ASN A 144 -12.11 9.48 -1.81
C ASN A 144 -12.98 8.22 -1.63
N PRO A 145 -13.57 8.00 -0.43
CA PRO A 145 -14.31 6.78 -0.14
C PRO A 145 -15.58 6.62 -0.99
N GLU A 146 -16.24 7.72 -1.37
CA GLU A 146 -17.45 7.63 -2.20
C GLU A 146 -17.15 7.07 -3.60
N VAL A 147 -16.00 7.40 -4.17
CA VAL A 147 -15.56 6.86 -5.46
C VAL A 147 -15.29 5.36 -5.33
N VAL A 148 -14.56 4.95 -4.29
CA VAL A 148 -14.21 3.55 -4.04
C VAL A 148 -15.46 2.70 -3.77
N ILE A 149 -16.42 3.20 -3.00
CA ILE A 149 -17.71 2.52 -2.78
C ILE A 149 -18.42 2.26 -4.11
N ARG A 150 -18.50 3.26 -5.00
CA ARG A 150 -19.12 3.09 -6.33
C ARG A 150 -18.37 2.06 -7.18
N GLN A 151 -17.02 2.06 -7.13
CA GLN A 151 -16.20 1.07 -7.83
C GLN A 151 -16.48 -0.35 -7.33
N LEU A 152 -16.58 -0.57 -6.01
CA LEU A 152 -16.94 -1.84 -5.41
C LEU A 152 -18.35 -2.29 -5.82
N GLN A 153 -19.34 -1.39 -5.82
CA GLN A 153 -20.69 -1.68 -6.26
C GLN A 153 -20.73 -2.12 -7.73
N VAL A 154 -20.01 -1.40 -8.61
CA VAL A 154 -19.88 -1.75 -10.04
C VAL A 154 -19.16 -3.08 -10.24
N ALA A 155 -18.23 -3.42 -9.34
CA ALA A 155 -17.55 -4.71 -9.35
C ALA A 155 -18.40 -5.89 -8.84
N GLY A 156 -19.60 -5.62 -8.27
CA GLY A 156 -20.54 -6.65 -7.82
C GLY A 156 -20.56 -6.92 -6.31
N TYR A 157 -19.82 -6.13 -5.51
CA TYR A 157 -19.80 -6.30 -4.06
C TYR A 157 -21.04 -5.72 -3.38
N THR A 158 -21.38 -6.33 -2.24
CA THR A 158 -22.44 -5.91 -1.30
C THR A 158 -21.87 -5.72 0.11
N ASP A 159 -22.70 -5.30 1.06
CA ASP A 159 -22.33 -5.11 2.47
C ASP A 159 -21.06 -4.25 2.66
N ILE A 160 -20.94 -3.21 1.82
CA ILE A 160 -19.76 -2.35 1.80
C ILE A 160 -19.76 -1.45 3.04
N ARG A 161 -18.66 -1.51 3.79
CA ARG A 161 -18.38 -0.64 4.94
C ARG A 161 -17.05 0.03 4.76
N VAL A 162 -16.94 1.26 5.26
CA VAL A 162 -15.71 2.05 5.24
C VAL A 162 -15.50 2.63 6.63
N GLU A 163 -14.30 2.43 7.15
CA GLU A 163 -13.94 2.90 8.48
C GLU A 163 -12.58 3.61 8.42
N PRO A 164 -12.40 4.73 9.12
CA PRO A 164 -11.09 5.34 9.25
C PRO A 164 -10.20 4.46 10.15
N ILE A 165 -8.95 4.27 9.73
CA ILE A 165 -7.89 3.69 10.55
C ILE A 165 -6.77 4.70 10.60
N ASP A 166 -6.64 5.37 11.72
CA ASP A 166 -5.59 6.35 11.98
C ASP A 166 -4.62 5.78 13.00
N GLY A 167 -3.35 6.09 12.83
CA GLY A 167 -2.34 5.60 13.77
C GLY A 167 -0.93 6.06 13.41
N PRO A 168 0.00 5.92 14.35
CA PRO A 168 1.37 6.34 14.15
C PRO A 168 2.11 5.41 13.17
N VAL A 169 2.95 6.02 12.34
CA VAL A 169 3.93 5.33 11.49
C VAL A 169 5.34 5.73 11.90
N THR A 170 6.26 4.79 11.86
CA THR A 170 7.68 5.06 12.04
C THR A 170 8.26 5.50 10.70
N ALA A 171 8.51 6.80 10.56
CA ALA A 171 9.12 7.39 9.37
C ALA A 171 10.64 7.12 9.30
N GLY A 172 11.27 6.75 10.42
CA GLY A 172 12.67 6.35 10.49
C GLY A 172 13.05 5.92 11.91
N ASN A 173 14.03 5.02 12.03
CA ASN A 173 14.59 4.62 13.33
C ASN A 173 15.60 5.64 13.85
N SER A 174 15.95 6.63 13.04
CA SER A 174 16.70 7.84 13.40
C SER A 174 16.22 9.01 12.56
N LEU A 175 16.62 10.22 12.91
CA LEU A 175 16.30 11.42 12.13
C LEU A 175 16.90 11.35 10.72
N GLU A 176 18.12 10.82 10.60
CA GLU A 176 18.81 10.62 9.32
C GLU A 176 18.04 9.65 8.43
N GLN A 177 17.61 8.51 8.97
CA GLN A 177 16.80 7.55 8.22
C GLN A 177 15.47 8.14 7.78
N ALA A 178 14.84 8.98 8.62
CA ALA A 178 13.61 9.66 8.24
C ALA A 178 13.82 10.65 7.09
N VAL A 179 14.94 11.38 7.07
CA VAL A 179 15.31 12.27 5.95
C VAL A 179 15.56 11.48 4.68
N GLU A 180 16.34 10.40 4.76
CA GLU A 180 16.61 9.51 3.61
C GLU A 180 15.30 8.93 3.07
N PHE A 181 14.41 8.47 3.94
CA PHE A 181 13.11 7.94 3.58
C PHE A 181 12.28 8.97 2.80
N GLN A 182 12.21 10.23 3.25
CA GLN A 182 11.48 11.29 2.55
C GLN A 182 12.02 11.54 1.13
N LEU A 183 13.34 11.43 0.93
CA LEU A 183 13.97 11.64 -0.38
C LEU A 183 13.96 10.39 -1.26
N ALA A 184 13.71 9.22 -0.69
CA ALA A 184 13.69 7.95 -1.44
C ALA A 184 12.32 7.62 -2.02
N ILE A 185 11.23 7.89 -1.28
CA ILE A 185 9.88 7.47 -1.64
C ILE A 185 8.84 8.58 -1.48
N GLY A 186 7.66 8.34 -2.02
CA GLY A 186 6.53 9.25 -1.92
C GLY A 186 6.73 10.56 -2.69
N PRO A 187 5.83 11.55 -2.46
CA PRO A 187 5.81 12.78 -3.24
C PRO A 187 7.11 13.61 -3.16
N ALA A 188 7.77 13.64 -2.00
CA ALA A 188 9.05 14.35 -1.86
C ALA A 188 10.17 13.69 -2.68
N GLY A 189 10.26 12.36 -2.63
CA GLY A 189 11.22 11.58 -3.39
C GLY A 189 11.01 11.68 -4.90
N GLU A 190 9.75 11.76 -5.35
CA GLU A 190 9.40 11.97 -6.75
C GLU A 190 9.90 13.35 -7.25
N ILE A 191 9.56 14.44 -6.54
CA ILE A 191 10.03 15.78 -6.85
C ILE A 191 11.57 15.82 -6.89
N PHE A 192 12.21 15.18 -5.90
CA PHE A 192 13.68 15.14 -5.82
C PHE A 192 14.30 14.43 -7.03
N ARG A 193 13.75 13.29 -7.43
CA ARG A 193 14.22 12.48 -8.55
C ARG A 193 14.06 13.21 -9.88
N GLU A 194 12.91 13.85 -10.11
CA GLU A 194 12.64 14.58 -11.36
C GLU A 194 13.50 15.83 -11.52
N ALA A 195 13.79 16.54 -10.43
CA ALA A 195 14.68 17.69 -10.45
C ALA A 195 16.15 17.32 -10.72
N GLY A 196 16.52 16.03 -10.64
CA GLY A 196 17.81 15.49 -11.06
C GLY A 196 19.03 16.26 -10.54
N ALA A 197 19.89 16.74 -11.41
CA ALA A 197 21.10 17.46 -11.03
C ALA A 197 20.84 18.74 -10.20
N MET A 198 19.67 19.36 -10.34
CA MET A 198 19.31 20.52 -9.51
C MET A 198 19.07 20.07 -8.06
N ALA A 199 18.35 18.97 -7.86
CA ALA A 199 18.10 18.40 -6.54
C ALA A 199 19.42 18.02 -5.85
N GLU A 200 20.33 17.35 -6.58
CA GLU A 200 21.63 16.97 -6.02
C GLU A 200 22.48 18.18 -5.57
N ARG A 201 22.51 19.26 -6.34
CA ARG A 201 23.19 20.49 -5.91
C ARG A 201 22.58 21.14 -4.68
N ARG A 202 21.28 20.96 -4.44
CA ARG A 202 20.53 21.52 -3.31
C ARG A 202 20.35 20.52 -2.17
N ARG A 203 20.79 19.28 -2.35
CA ARG A 203 20.63 18.18 -1.36
C ARG A 203 21.02 18.60 0.07
N PRO A 204 22.19 19.24 0.36
CA PRO A 204 22.54 19.59 1.74
C PRO A 204 21.55 20.56 2.38
N MET A 205 21.01 21.50 1.62
CA MET A 205 20.00 22.46 2.10
C MET A 205 18.66 21.79 2.34
N ILE A 206 18.25 20.90 1.44
CA ILE A 206 17.00 20.15 1.54
C ILE A 206 17.04 19.19 2.75
N GLU A 207 18.14 18.45 2.91
CA GLU A 207 18.32 17.56 4.07
C GLU A 207 18.34 18.32 5.39
N HIS A 208 18.96 19.50 5.42
CA HIS A 208 18.95 20.34 6.63
C HIS A 208 17.53 20.77 6.98
N ALA A 209 16.77 21.27 6.01
CA ALA A 209 15.39 21.70 6.22
C ALA A 209 14.47 20.52 6.61
N LEU A 210 14.68 19.34 6.03
CA LEU A 210 13.97 18.13 6.43
C LEU A 210 14.29 17.72 7.86
N ARG A 211 15.58 17.80 8.29
CA ARG A 211 15.95 17.52 9.69
C ARG A 211 15.23 18.47 10.65
N GLU A 212 15.23 19.76 10.37
CA GLU A 212 14.51 20.73 11.19
C GLU A 212 13.01 20.44 11.25
N LYS A 213 12.41 20.09 10.10
CA LYS A 213 10.98 19.78 9.99
C LYS A 213 10.59 18.50 10.74
N LEU A 214 11.44 17.48 10.71
CA LEU A 214 11.17 16.16 11.29
C LEU A 214 11.61 16.01 12.75
N ALA A 215 12.58 16.83 13.23
CA ALA A 215 13.08 16.77 14.59
C ALA A 215 12.01 16.82 15.69
N PRO A 216 10.91 17.62 15.58
CA PRO A 216 9.85 17.63 16.59
C PRO A 216 9.10 16.30 16.77
N PHE A 217 9.19 15.38 15.79
CA PHE A 217 8.55 14.05 15.80
C PHE A 217 9.48 12.95 16.32
N GLN A 218 10.71 13.29 16.69
CA GLN A 218 11.66 12.33 17.26
C GLN A 218 11.32 12.06 18.74
N ASN A 219 11.14 10.77 19.05
CA ASN A 219 10.89 10.34 20.43
C ASN A 219 12.19 10.14 21.23
N SER A 220 12.07 9.74 22.50
CA SER A 220 13.21 9.47 23.39
C SER A 220 14.15 8.37 22.91
N ASP A 221 13.65 7.43 22.08
CA ASP A 221 14.43 6.31 21.54
C ASP A 221 15.12 6.70 20.22
N GLY A 222 14.99 7.94 19.78
CA GLY A 222 15.56 8.45 18.54
C GLY A 222 14.73 8.17 17.29
N LYS A 223 13.59 7.48 17.39
CA LYS A 223 12.70 7.17 16.26
C LYS A 223 11.86 8.38 15.89
N VAL A 224 11.66 8.61 14.62
CA VAL A 224 10.73 9.62 14.11
C VAL A 224 9.38 8.95 13.89
N ILE A 225 8.38 9.36 14.68
CA ILE A 225 7.02 8.80 14.67
C ILE A 225 6.05 9.91 14.31
N MET A 226 5.25 9.67 13.29
CA MET A 226 4.28 10.64 12.78
C MET A 226 2.92 10.01 12.58
N GLU A 227 1.86 10.80 12.67
CA GLU A 227 0.50 10.32 12.43
C GLU A 227 0.28 9.97 10.96
N SER A 228 -0.54 8.93 10.73
CA SER A 228 -1.02 8.55 9.41
C SER A 228 -2.53 8.33 9.43
N ALA A 229 -3.15 8.50 8.27
CA ALA A 229 -4.58 8.38 8.08
C ALA A 229 -4.89 7.45 6.90
N SER A 230 -5.72 6.43 7.17
CA SER A 230 -6.09 5.41 6.19
C SER A 230 -7.60 5.15 6.21
N TRP A 231 -8.10 4.57 5.12
CA TRP A 231 -9.42 3.95 5.04
C TRP A 231 -9.28 2.43 5.05
N ALA A 232 -10.10 1.74 5.84
CA ALA A 232 -10.37 0.32 5.69
C ALA A 232 -11.70 0.13 4.96
N TYR A 233 -11.66 -0.64 3.89
CA TYR A 233 -12.84 -1.03 3.12
C TYR A 233 -13.11 -2.50 3.36
N HIS A 234 -14.33 -2.81 3.78
CA HIS A 234 -14.84 -4.17 3.90
C HIS A 234 -16.00 -4.35 2.93
N ALA A 235 -16.00 -5.43 2.17
CA ALA A 235 -17.04 -5.74 1.20
C ALA A 235 -17.24 -7.25 1.09
N ARG A 236 -18.40 -7.70 0.62
CA ARG A 236 -18.74 -9.12 0.50
C ARG A 236 -19.21 -9.45 -0.90
N LYS A 237 -18.78 -10.61 -1.41
CA LYS A 237 -19.40 -11.23 -2.59
C LYS A 237 -20.77 -11.80 -2.20
N PRO A 238 -21.85 -11.51 -2.93
CA PRO A 238 -23.16 -12.09 -2.67
C PRO A 238 -23.13 -13.63 -2.60
N LEU A 239 -24.03 -14.22 -1.82
CA LEU A 239 -24.19 -15.69 -1.75
C LEU A 239 -24.74 -16.29 -3.06
N THR A 240 -25.51 -15.50 -3.79
CA THR A 240 -26.08 -15.84 -5.09
C THR A 240 -25.85 -14.70 -6.06
N GLU A 241 -25.38 -14.99 -7.25
CA GLU A 241 -25.37 -14.00 -8.32
C GLU A 241 -26.83 -13.71 -8.72
N LYS A 242 -27.19 -12.42 -8.78
CA LYS A 242 -28.50 -11.97 -9.25
C LYS A 242 -28.52 -11.92 -10.77
#